data_e9eaf32b2055b8799dd67924002b27d1
#
_entry.id   e9eaf32b2055b8799dd67924002b27d1
#
_cell.length_a   1.000
_cell.length_b   1.000
_cell.length_c   1.000
_cell.angle_alpha   90.00
_cell.angle_beta   90.00
_cell.angle_gamma   90.00
#
_symmetry.space_group_name_H-M   'P 1'
#
loop_
_entity.id
_entity.type
_entity.pdbx_description
1 polymer ?
#
loop_
_entity_poly.entity_id
_entity_poly.type
_entity_poly.pdbx_seq_one_letter_code
_entity_poly.pdbx_strand_id
1 'polypeptide(L)'
;KTLLAVPQDAANLRGASLPPEAARAVEAALSGTHAEALLHLSDGVWQLTANPVASFGRPSGAVLLLMDVTEREEREALRREFSANVSHELKTPLTSISGFAELMKEGLVPPEKMREFSADIYRESSRMIALVDDMMNLSRLDEGAALPRTTVDLYTLAEGVTQSLRDAAGRCGVTLRLLGQHEQVEGVEQLLREMLYNLCDNAIKYNVPGGSVTVNVWRNGQHPCVSVSDTGIGIPQADQERIFERFYRVDKSHSKAVGGTGLGLSIVKHAAQYHGAQLELSSAPGRGTSVTVTF
;
A
#
# COMPACT_ATOMS: atom_id res chain seq x y z
N LYS A 1 -1.74 7.49 35.69
CA LYS A 1 -2.31 6.54 36.67
C LYS A 1 -3.54 5.81 36.10
N THR A 2 -4.40 6.49 35.35
CA THR A 2 -5.61 5.90 34.77
C THR A 2 -5.29 4.84 33.69
N LEU A 3 -4.29 5.07 32.87
CA LEU A 3 -3.83 4.17 31.79
C LEU A 3 -3.41 2.77 32.31
N LEU A 4 -2.84 2.70 33.51
CA LEU A 4 -2.41 1.45 34.13
C LEU A 4 -3.38 0.96 35.22
N ALA A 5 -4.62 1.45 35.23
CA ALA A 5 -5.62 1.17 36.26
C ALA A 5 -5.13 1.46 37.71
N VAL A 6 -4.21 2.44 37.86
CA VAL A 6 -3.70 2.86 39.15
C VAL A 6 -4.59 3.96 39.72
N PRO A 7 -5.16 3.85 40.93
CA PRO A 7 -5.92 4.92 41.55
C PRO A 7 -5.11 6.23 41.64
N GLN A 8 -5.78 7.37 41.40
CA GLN A 8 -5.09 8.68 41.39
C GLN A 8 -4.48 9.05 42.72
N ASP A 9 -5.02 8.55 43.81
CA ASP A 9 -4.63 8.77 45.20
C ASP A 9 -3.65 7.71 45.75
N ALA A 10 -3.31 6.69 44.92
CA ALA A 10 -2.39 5.62 45.32
C ALA A 10 -1.00 6.21 45.67
N ALA A 11 -0.54 6.03 46.87
CA ALA A 11 0.78 6.43 47.32
C ALA A 11 1.88 5.54 46.75
N ASN A 12 1.57 4.33 46.35
CA ASN A 12 2.50 3.40 45.73
C ASN A 12 1.74 2.45 44.73
N LEU A 13 2.49 1.75 43.90
CA LEU A 13 1.95 0.79 42.90
C LEU A 13 1.74 -0.61 43.48
N ARG A 14 2.01 -0.86 44.74
CA ARG A 14 1.76 -2.16 45.37
C ARG A 14 0.26 -2.43 45.44
N GLY A 15 -0.17 -3.52 44.83
CA GLY A 15 -1.58 -3.88 44.71
C GLY A 15 -2.33 -3.31 43.52
N ALA A 16 -1.70 -2.54 42.66
CA ALA A 16 -2.29 -2.13 41.37
C ALA A 16 -2.32 -3.36 40.41
N SER A 17 -3.45 -3.52 39.68
CA SER A 17 -3.54 -4.50 38.63
C SER A 17 -2.82 -3.99 37.39
N LEU A 18 -1.53 -4.30 37.28
CA LEU A 18 -0.71 -3.90 36.13
C LEU A 18 -0.71 -5.03 35.08
N PRO A 19 -0.60 -4.69 33.78
CA PRO A 19 -0.28 -5.69 32.77
C PRO A 19 0.99 -6.47 33.15
N PRO A 20 1.11 -7.75 32.82
CA PRO A 20 2.26 -8.58 33.23
C PRO A 20 3.62 -8.01 32.85
N GLU A 21 3.69 -7.37 31.67
CA GLU A 21 4.91 -6.73 31.15
C GLU A 21 5.28 -5.49 32.00
N ALA A 22 4.29 -4.68 32.35
CA ALA A 22 4.49 -3.52 33.21
C ALA A 22 4.90 -3.94 34.62
N ALA A 23 4.27 -4.96 35.19
CA ALA A 23 4.62 -5.47 36.51
C ALA A 23 6.08 -5.94 36.57
N ARG A 24 6.54 -6.70 35.57
CA ARG A 24 7.95 -7.15 35.47
C ARG A 24 8.92 -5.98 35.37
N ALA A 25 8.62 -4.96 34.54
CA ALA A 25 9.47 -3.79 34.38
C ALA A 25 9.56 -2.97 35.71
N VAL A 26 8.45 -2.82 36.42
CA VAL A 26 8.43 -2.14 37.71
C VAL A 26 9.22 -2.90 38.76
N GLU A 27 9.07 -4.23 38.82
CA GLU A 27 9.82 -5.08 39.78
C GLU A 27 11.32 -5.06 39.52
N ALA A 28 11.76 -5.09 38.26
CA ALA A 28 13.15 -4.93 37.86
C ALA A 28 13.69 -3.57 38.32
N ALA A 29 12.95 -2.50 38.10
CA ALA A 29 13.38 -1.17 38.53
C ALA A 29 13.46 -1.03 40.07
N LEU A 30 12.51 -1.62 40.80
CA LEU A 30 12.57 -1.66 42.26
C LEU A 30 13.71 -2.50 42.83
N SER A 31 14.20 -3.46 42.06
CA SER A 31 15.42 -4.25 42.39
C SER A 31 16.72 -3.56 41.99
N GLY A 32 16.64 -2.39 41.35
CA GLY A 32 17.81 -1.58 40.97
C GLY A 32 18.25 -1.73 39.50
N THR A 33 17.43 -2.37 38.66
CA THR A 33 17.77 -2.60 37.25
C THR A 33 16.82 -1.81 36.33
N HIS A 34 17.37 -1.10 35.35
CA HIS A 34 16.59 -0.47 34.28
C HIS A 34 15.82 -1.52 33.48
N ALA A 35 14.56 -1.21 33.14
CA ALA A 35 13.74 -2.10 32.31
C ALA A 35 12.82 -1.31 31.39
N GLU A 36 12.58 -1.87 30.21
CA GLU A 36 11.62 -1.35 29.23
C GLU A 36 10.59 -2.41 28.89
N ALA A 37 9.39 -2.02 28.57
CA ALA A 37 8.31 -2.89 28.11
C ALA A 37 7.41 -2.17 27.13
N LEU A 38 6.92 -2.88 26.11
CA LEU A 38 5.82 -2.43 25.26
C LEU A 38 4.51 -2.93 25.85
N LEU A 39 3.55 -2.04 26.00
CA LEU A 39 2.24 -2.31 26.53
C LEU A 39 1.19 -2.11 25.44
N HIS A 40 0.52 -3.18 25.06
CA HIS A 40 -0.61 -3.13 24.14
C HIS A 40 -1.89 -2.90 24.95
N LEU A 41 -2.38 -1.66 24.96
CA LEU A 41 -3.59 -1.26 25.67
C LEU A 41 -4.73 -1.03 24.66
N SER A 42 -5.95 -0.86 25.18
CA SER A 42 -7.14 -0.66 24.34
C SER A 42 -7.12 0.61 23.49
N ASP A 43 -6.31 1.58 23.89
CA ASP A 43 -6.17 2.91 23.25
C ASP A 43 -4.85 3.10 22.49
N GLY A 44 -4.01 2.04 22.40
CA GLY A 44 -2.78 2.10 21.64
C GLY A 44 -1.62 1.30 22.22
N VAL A 45 -0.44 1.54 21.68
CA VAL A 45 0.82 0.91 22.09
C VAL A 45 1.65 1.93 22.88
N TRP A 46 2.01 1.57 24.11
CA TRP A 46 2.74 2.42 25.02
C TRP A 46 4.09 1.83 25.37
N GLN A 47 5.14 2.60 25.26
CA GLN A 47 6.46 2.24 25.77
C GLN A 47 6.56 2.65 27.24
N LEU A 48 6.73 1.67 28.12
CA LEU A 48 7.05 1.87 29.53
C LEU A 48 8.57 1.75 29.72
N THR A 49 9.16 2.83 30.25
CA THR A 49 10.55 2.83 30.71
C THR A 49 10.55 2.96 32.21
N ALA A 50 11.11 1.99 32.91
CA ALA A 50 11.20 1.94 34.37
C ALA A 50 12.66 2.11 34.81
N ASN A 51 12.96 3.22 35.48
CA ASN A 51 14.28 3.55 35.97
C ASN A 51 14.33 3.42 37.50
N PRO A 52 15.33 2.74 38.07
CA PRO A 52 15.51 2.69 39.51
C PRO A 52 15.91 4.04 40.07
N VAL A 53 15.38 4.38 41.23
CA VAL A 53 15.78 5.52 42.04
C VAL A 53 16.51 4.99 43.26
N ALA A 54 17.74 5.42 43.48
CA ALA A 54 18.53 5.06 44.65
C ALA A 54 18.64 6.23 45.64
N SER A 55 18.53 5.89 46.92
CA SER A 55 18.83 6.82 48.01
C SER A 55 19.87 6.16 48.91
N PHE A 56 20.97 6.88 49.22
CA PHE A 56 22.10 6.35 49.99
C PHE A 56 22.63 5.00 49.47
N GLY A 57 22.68 4.82 48.13
CA GLY A 57 23.22 3.60 47.50
C GLY A 57 22.26 2.39 47.55
N ARG A 58 21.02 2.53 47.98
CA ARG A 58 20.00 1.49 47.99
C ARG A 58 18.81 1.87 47.11
N PRO A 59 18.22 0.91 46.37
CA PRO A 59 17.00 1.19 45.63
C PRO A 59 15.90 1.69 46.58
N SER A 60 15.36 2.86 46.32
CA SER A 60 14.31 3.50 47.14
C SER A 60 12.98 3.66 46.41
N GLY A 61 12.97 3.45 45.09
CA GLY A 61 11.79 3.56 44.27
C GLY A 61 12.10 3.37 42.79
N ALA A 62 11.13 3.67 41.95
CA ALA A 62 11.30 3.69 40.51
C ALA A 62 10.58 4.89 39.88
N VAL A 63 11.17 5.45 38.85
CA VAL A 63 10.52 6.43 37.95
C VAL A 63 10.04 5.68 36.74
N LEU A 64 8.74 5.83 36.43
CA LEU A 64 8.09 5.24 35.28
C LEU A 64 7.77 6.34 34.28
N LEU A 65 8.28 6.16 33.05
CA LEU A 65 7.95 7.01 31.91
C LEU A 65 7.09 6.18 30.95
N LEU A 66 5.90 6.70 30.62
CA LEU A 66 5.02 6.13 29.62
C LEU A 66 5.01 7.07 28.42
N MET A 67 5.30 6.51 27.27
CA MET A 67 5.29 7.21 25.98
C MET A 67 4.37 6.50 25.03
N ASP A 68 3.45 7.25 24.42
CA ASP A 68 2.64 6.73 23.33
C ASP A 68 3.54 6.54 22.10
N VAL A 69 3.65 5.30 21.65
CA VAL A 69 4.44 4.89 20.49
C VAL A 69 3.57 4.22 19.42
N THR A 70 2.25 4.38 19.52
CA THR A 70 1.27 3.73 18.63
C THR A 70 1.61 3.99 17.17
N GLU A 71 1.73 5.24 16.78
CA GLU A 71 2.02 5.64 15.40
C GLU A 71 3.40 5.13 14.90
N ARG A 72 4.37 5.08 15.81
CA ARG A 72 5.71 4.54 15.49
C ARG A 72 5.65 3.04 15.26
N GLU A 73 5.00 2.29 16.17
CA GLU A 73 4.88 0.83 16.06
C GLU A 73 4.05 0.42 14.85
N GLU A 74 2.97 1.15 14.53
CA GLU A 74 2.19 0.94 13.32
C GLU A 74 3.04 1.14 12.06
N ARG A 75 3.83 2.21 11.99
CA ARG A 75 4.75 2.46 10.87
C ARG A 75 5.82 1.37 10.74
N GLU A 76 6.40 0.94 11.86
CA GLU A 76 7.39 -0.14 11.87
C GLU A 76 6.78 -1.50 11.49
N ALA A 77 5.55 -1.78 11.90
CA ALA A 77 4.81 -2.99 11.50
C ALA A 77 4.53 -3.01 10.00
N LEU A 78 4.02 -1.90 9.46
CA LEU A 78 3.80 -1.73 8.01
C LEU A 78 5.10 -1.88 7.21
N ARG A 79 6.21 -1.34 7.70
CA ARG A 79 7.52 -1.48 7.06
C ARG A 79 8.02 -2.93 7.06
N ARG A 80 7.84 -3.65 8.18
CA ARG A 80 8.21 -5.08 8.28
C ARG A 80 7.36 -5.94 7.34
N GLU A 81 6.05 -5.71 7.33
CA GLU A 81 5.12 -6.39 6.43
C GLU A 81 5.45 -6.10 4.95
N PHE A 82 5.72 -4.85 4.60
CA PHE A 82 6.15 -4.46 3.27
C PHE A 82 7.41 -5.22 2.84
N SER A 83 8.45 -5.24 3.68
CA SER A 83 9.72 -5.94 3.37
C SER A 83 9.53 -7.44 3.19
N ALA A 84 8.67 -8.07 4.00
CA ALA A 84 8.35 -9.48 3.89
C ALA A 84 7.60 -9.78 2.58
N ASN A 85 6.59 -8.97 2.25
CA ASN A 85 5.79 -9.11 1.04
C ASN A 85 6.64 -8.89 -0.22
N VAL A 86 7.53 -7.88 -0.23
CA VAL A 86 8.52 -7.64 -1.29
C VAL A 86 9.37 -8.87 -1.54
N SER A 87 9.96 -9.43 -0.47
CA SER A 87 10.82 -10.61 -0.59
C SER A 87 10.05 -11.81 -1.17
N HIS A 88 8.80 -11.99 -0.78
CA HIS A 88 7.96 -13.06 -1.28
C HIS A 88 7.56 -12.87 -2.76
N GLU A 89 7.13 -11.65 -3.13
CA GLU A 89 6.70 -11.33 -4.50
C GLU A 89 7.88 -11.31 -5.49
N LEU A 90 9.12 -11.06 -5.05
CA LEU A 90 10.32 -11.20 -5.88
C LEU A 90 10.79 -12.65 -6.00
N LYS A 91 10.69 -13.46 -4.93
CA LYS A 91 11.16 -14.84 -4.93
C LYS A 91 10.38 -15.72 -5.89
N THR A 92 9.07 -15.52 -6.00
CA THR A 92 8.18 -16.35 -6.86
C THR A 92 8.58 -16.29 -8.34
N PRO A 93 8.63 -15.12 -9.01
CA PRO A 93 9.03 -15.04 -10.42
C PRO A 93 10.49 -15.47 -10.63
N LEU A 94 11.38 -15.16 -9.70
CA LEU A 94 12.79 -15.57 -9.77
C LEU A 94 12.93 -17.10 -9.77
N THR A 95 12.16 -17.80 -8.92
CA THR A 95 12.14 -19.27 -8.89
C THR A 95 11.61 -19.84 -10.21
N SER A 96 10.57 -19.23 -10.78
CA SER A 96 10.03 -19.65 -12.09
C SER A 96 11.04 -19.45 -13.22
N ILE A 97 11.70 -18.27 -13.28
CA ILE A 97 12.75 -17.98 -14.26
C ILE A 97 13.90 -18.99 -14.15
N SER A 98 14.38 -19.22 -12.92
CA SER A 98 15.46 -20.20 -12.67
C SER A 98 15.07 -21.60 -13.08
N GLY A 99 13.84 -22.05 -12.76
CA GLY A 99 13.35 -23.36 -13.13
C GLY A 99 13.23 -23.55 -14.65
N PHE A 100 12.66 -22.58 -15.37
CA PHE A 100 12.60 -22.62 -16.84
C PHE A 100 13.99 -22.64 -17.47
N ALA A 101 14.91 -21.78 -16.98
CA ALA A 101 16.29 -21.74 -17.47
C ALA A 101 17.06 -23.03 -17.19
N GLU A 102 16.84 -23.67 -16.04
CA GLU A 102 17.46 -24.96 -15.69
C GLU A 102 16.96 -26.08 -16.60
N LEU A 103 15.65 -26.19 -16.83
CA LEU A 103 15.08 -27.18 -17.75
C LEU A 103 15.61 -27.01 -19.18
N MET A 104 15.79 -25.76 -19.64
CA MET A 104 16.37 -25.47 -20.96
C MET A 104 17.85 -25.86 -21.01
N LYS A 105 18.62 -25.54 -19.96
CA LYS A 105 20.07 -25.85 -19.84
C LYS A 105 20.31 -27.37 -19.85
N GLU A 106 19.49 -28.12 -19.14
CA GLU A 106 19.61 -29.59 -19.07
C GLU A 106 19.07 -30.32 -20.32
N GLY A 107 18.57 -29.57 -21.32
CA GLY A 107 18.03 -30.15 -22.57
C GLY A 107 16.72 -30.92 -22.38
N LEU A 108 16.01 -30.66 -21.28
CA LEU A 108 14.72 -31.33 -20.96
C LEU A 108 13.52 -30.68 -21.66
N VAL A 109 13.73 -29.52 -22.32
CA VAL A 109 12.70 -28.82 -23.07
C VAL A 109 12.75 -29.26 -24.55
N PRO A 110 11.65 -29.80 -25.12
CA PRO A 110 11.57 -30.11 -26.53
C PRO A 110 11.79 -28.83 -27.39
N PRO A 111 12.45 -28.96 -28.58
CA PRO A 111 12.76 -27.81 -29.44
C PRO A 111 11.52 -26.96 -29.79
N GLU A 112 10.37 -27.59 -30.00
CA GLU A 112 9.10 -26.90 -30.28
C GLU A 112 8.56 -26.06 -29.14
N LYS A 113 8.95 -26.34 -27.89
CA LYS A 113 8.55 -25.58 -26.69
C LYS A 113 9.56 -24.54 -26.25
N MET A 114 10.75 -24.49 -26.85
CA MET A 114 11.79 -23.54 -26.51
C MET A 114 11.30 -22.07 -26.51
N ARG A 115 10.51 -21.72 -27.54
CA ARG A 115 9.95 -20.37 -27.70
C ARG A 115 8.93 -20.04 -26.60
N GLU A 116 8.14 -21.00 -26.17
CA GLU A 116 7.17 -20.85 -25.07
C GLU A 116 7.90 -20.59 -23.75
N PHE A 117 8.89 -21.41 -23.40
CA PHE A 117 9.70 -21.24 -22.19
C PHE A 117 10.45 -19.90 -22.18
N SER A 118 11.02 -19.48 -23.32
CA SER A 118 11.67 -18.18 -23.44
C SER A 118 10.67 -17.03 -23.24
N ALA A 119 9.44 -17.15 -23.74
CA ALA A 119 8.38 -16.17 -23.54
C ALA A 119 7.93 -16.10 -22.07
N ASP A 120 7.92 -17.25 -21.37
CA ASP A 120 7.60 -17.32 -19.94
C ASP A 120 8.65 -16.63 -19.10
N ILE A 121 9.95 -16.88 -19.36
CA ILE A 121 11.06 -16.18 -18.73
C ILE A 121 10.95 -14.67 -18.95
N TYR A 122 10.67 -14.25 -20.18
CA TYR A 122 10.53 -12.83 -20.50
C TYR A 122 9.35 -12.18 -19.73
N ARG A 123 8.20 -12.87 -19.65
CA ARG A 123 7.03 -12.37 -18.90
C ARG A 123 7.35 -12.19 -17.42
N GLU A 124 7.97 -13.19 -16.79
CA GLU A 124 8.31 -13.12 -15.37
C GLU A 124 9.39 -12.04 -15.09
N SER A 125 10.36 -11.88 -16.00
CA SER A 125 11.36 -10.81 -15.91
C SER A 125 10.73 -9.43 -16.03
N SER A 126 9.82 -9.24 -16.99
CA SER A 126 9.09 -7.98 -17.17
C SER A 126 8.22 -7.65 -15.97
N ARG A 127 7.59 -8.67 -15.36
CA ARG A 127 6.83 -8.51 -14.13
C ARG A 127 7.70 -8.08 -12.95
N MET A 128 8.92 -8.65 -12.83
CA MET A 128 9.88 -8.23 -11.78
C MET A 128 10.31 -6.78 -11.95
N ILE A 129 10.59 -6.34 -13.18
CA ILE A 129 10.96 -4.95 -13.46
C ILE A 129 9.82 -4.02 -13.02
N ALA A 130 8.59 -4.30 -13.45
CA ALA A 130 7.43 -3.49 -13.03
C ALA A 130 7.25 -3.45 -11.51
N LEU A 131 7.47 -4.57 -10.81
CA LEU A 131 7.40 -4.62 -9.34
C LEU A 131 8.48 -3.75 -8.68
N VAL A 132 9.72 -3.77 -9.21
CA VAL A 132 10.81 -2.93 -8.70
C VAL A 132 10.51 -1.45 -8.94
N ASP A 133 10.00 -1.08 -10.13
CA ASP A 133 9.62 0.29 -10.45
C ASP A 133 8.51 0.79 -9.52
N ASP A 134 7.46 -0.02 -9.29
CA ASP A 134 6.37 0.28 -8.35
C ASP A 134 6.91 0.53 -6.93
N MET A 135 7.86 -0.31 -6.47
CA MET A 135 8.49 -0.16 -5.15
C MET A 135 9.32 1.12 -5.05
N MET A 136 10.10 1.45 -6.08
CA MET A 136 10.92 2.65 -6.10
C MET A 136 10.04 3.91 -6.05
N ASN A 137 8.93 3.90 -6.78
CA ASN A 137 7.97 4.99 -6.77
C ASN A 137 7.32 5.15 -5.39
N LEU A 138 6.91 4.05 -4.77
CA LEU A 138 6.31 4.06 -3.44
C LEU A 138 7.30 4.54 -2.36
N SER A 139 8.58 4.09 -2.42
CA SER A 139 9.63 4.53 -1.48
C SER A 139 9.88 6.03 -1.55
N ARG A 140 9.91 6.61 -2.76
CA ARG A 140 10.06 8.08 -2.94
C ARG A 140 8.90 8.86 -2.33
N LEU A 141 7.69 8.31 -2.38
CA LEU A 141 6.51 8.94 -1.78
C LEU A 141 6.53 8.86 -0.25
N ASP A 142 7.01 7.74 0.31
CA ASP A 142 7.11 7.53 1.77
C ASP A 142 8.18 8.45 2.43
N GLU A 143 9.23 8.82 1.72
CA GLU A 143 10.30 9.69 2.23
C GLU A 143 9.87 11.15 2.41
N GLY A 144 8.66 11.52 1.99
CA GLY A 144 8.11 12.87 2.15
C GLY A 144 8.92 13.95 1.43
N ALA A 145 9.70 13.58 0.41
CA ALA A 145 10.47 14.52 -0.38
C ALA A 145 9.53 15.56 -1.01
N ALA A 146 9.81 16.83 -0.74
CA ALA A 146 9.09 17.93 -1.37
C ALA A 146 9.39 17.93 -2.88
N LEU A 147 8.54 17.26 -3.65
CA LEU A 147 8.63 17.27 -5.11
C LEU A 147 8.12 18.62 -5.65
N PRO A 148 8.73 19.17 -6.70
CA PRO A 148 8.27 20.43 -7.27
C PRO A 148 6.85 20.26 -7.81
N ARG A 149 5.93 21.10 -7.33
CA ARG A 149 4.55 21.19 -7.85
C ARG A 149 4.51 22.17 -9.01
N THR A 150 3.72 21.83 -10.01
CA THR A 150 3.45 22.66 -11.17
C THR A 150 1.96 22.67 -11.46
N THR A 151 1.50 23.62 -12.25
CA THR A 151 0.14 23.61 -12.77
C THR A 151 0.01 22.51 -13.82
N VAL A 152 -0.80 21.50 -13.58
CA VAL A 152 -1.00 20.35 -14.45
C VAL A 152 -2.43 20.37 -15.00
N ASP A 153 -2.56 20.23 -16.31
CA ASP A 153 -3.85 20.05 -16.99
C ASP A 153 -4.24 18.57 -16.97
N LEU A 154 -5.29 18.25 -16.23
CA LEU A 154 -5.76 16.87 -16.03
C LEU A 154 -6.26 16.21 -17.30
N TYR A 155 -6.91 17.00 -18.22
CA TYR A 155 -7.39 16.45 -19.48
C TYR A 155 -6.25 16.07 -20.40
N THR A 156 -5.26 16.95 -20.58
CA THR A 156 -4.06 16.67 -21.36
C THR A 156 -3.27 15.48 -20.80
N LEU A 157 -3.19 15.40 -19.47
CA LEU A 157 -2.54 14.27 -18.80
C LEU A 157 -3.29 12.95 -19.06
N ALA A 158 -4.63 12.96 -18.94
CA ALA A 158 -5.50 11.81 -19.21
C ALA A 158 -5.45 11.38 -20.68
N GLU A 159 -5.36 12.34 -21.61
CA GLU A 159 -5.17 12.07 -23.05
C GLU A 159 -3.88 11.30 -23.29
N GLY A 160 -2.75 11.75 -22.74
CA GLY A 160 -1.47 11.05 -22.86
C GLY A 160 -1.51 9.63 -22.28
N VAL A 161 -2.14 9.42 -21.12
CA VAL A 161 -2.30 8.11 -20.50
C VAL A 161 -3.20 7.20 -21.35
N THR A 162 -4.36 7.68 -21.77
CA THR A 162 -5.29 6.89 -22.60
C THR A 162 -4.67 6.51 -23.94
N GLN A 163 -3.88 7.42 -24.55
CA GLN A 163 -3.16 7.13 -25.78
C GLN A 163 -2.11 6.02 -25.57
N SER A 164 -1.35 6.06 -24.49
CA SER A 164 -0.33 5.04 -24.17
C SER A 164 -0.93 3.63 -23.92
N LEU A 165 -2.16 3.57 -23.42
CA LEU A 165 -2.86 2.31 -23.10
C LEU A 165 -3.76 1.79 -24.22
N ARG A 166 -3.88 2.51 -25.34
CA ARG A 166 -4.80 2.15 -26.44
C ARG A 166 -4.54 0.76 -27.01
N ASP A 167 -3.27 0.41 -27.23
CA ASP A 167 -2.91 -0.91 -27.76
C ASP A 167 -3.17 -2.02 -26.75
N ALA A 168 -2.94 -1.76 -25.46
CA ALA A 168 -3.24 -2.70 -24.39
C ALA A 168 -4.76 -2.96 -24.29
N ALA A 169 -5.56 -1.90 -24.32
CA ALA A 169 -7.02 -1.98 -24.34
C ALA A 169 -7.51 -2.77 -25.56
N GLY A 170 -6.95 -2.49 -26.75
CA GLY A 170 -7.29 -3.19 -27.98
C GLY A 170 -7.00 -4.70 -27.92
N ARG A 171 -5.86 -5.11 -27.34
CA ARG A 171 -5.53 -6.53 -27.12
C ARG A 171 -6.50 -7.23 -26.17
N CYS A 172 -7.05 -6.50 -25.19
CA CYS A 172 -8.06 -7.01 -24.25
C CYS A 172 -9.49 -6.93 -24.80
N GLY A 173 -9.71 -6.37 -25.99
CA GLY A 173 -11.05 -6.16 -26.56
C GLY A 173 -11.85 -5.09 -25.79
N VAL A 174 -11.18 -4.10 -25.16
CA VAL A 174 -11.78 -3.05 -24.34
C VAL A 174 -11.75 -1.74 -25.07
N THR A 175 -12.89 -1.02 -25.08
CA THR A 175 -13.00 0.34 -25.66
C THR A 175 -12.59 1.38 -24.63
N LEU A 176 -11.55 2.17 -24.93
CA LEU A 176 -11.07 3.25 -24.07
C LEU A 176 -11.59 4.62 -24.57
N ARG A 177 -12.23 5.41 -23.69
CA ARG A 177 -12.82 6.71 -24.01
C ARG A 177 -12.33 7.77 -23.04
N LEU A 178 -12.07 8.97 -23.55
CA LEU A 178 -11.79 10.17 -22.76
C LEU A 178 -12.92 11.17 -22.98
N LEU A 179 -13.47 11.69 -21.90
CA LEU A 179 -14.54 12.69 -21.87
C LEU A 179 -14.16 13.86 -20.97
N GLY A 180 -14.89 14.96 -21.08
CA GLY A 180 -14.77 16.08 -20.16
C GLY A 180 -14.09 17.30 -20.76
N GLN A 181 -13.45 18.09 -19.90
CA GLN A 181 -12.88 19.39 -20.25
C GLN A 181 -11.52 19.59 -19.57
N HIS A 182 -10.79 20.63 -20.02
CA HIS A 182 -9.51 21.01 -19.43
C HIS A 182 -9.70 21.57 -18.02
N GLU A 183 -9.10 20.92 -17.03
CA GLU A 183 -9.10 21.33 -15.63
C GLU A 183 -7.67 21.32 -15.09
N GLN A 184 -7.29 22.37 -14.38
CA GLN A 184 -5.95 22.53 -13.84
C GLN A 184 -5.91 22.26 -12.34
N VAL A 185 -4.82 21.59 -11.91
CA VAL A 185 -4.48 21.33 -10.51
C VAL A 185 -3.03 21.66 -10.24
N GLU A 186 -2.73 22.14 -9.02
CA GLU A 186 -1.35 22.28 -8.55
C GLU A 186 -0.84 20.94 -8.03
N GLY A 187 0.11 20.34 -8.75
CA GLY A 187 0.56 18.99 -8.40
C GLY A 187 1.88 18.58 -9.03
N VAL A 188 2.28 17.36 -8.74
CA VAL A 188 3.45 16.69 -9.34
C VAL A 188 2.96 15.88 -10.53
N GLU A 189 3.25 16.34 -11.73
CA GLU A 189 2.77 15.73 -12.98
C GLU A 189 3.04 14.24 -13.05
N GLN A 190 4.23 13.80 -12.64
CA GLN A 190 4.60 12.39 -12.67
C GLN A 190 3.69 11.54 -11.77
N LEU A 191 3.39 11.99 -10.55
CA LEU A 191 2.52 11.27 -9.61
C LEU A 191 1.08 11.22 -10.10
N LEU A 192 0.58 12.30 -10.67
CA LEU A 192 -0.77 12.37 -11.25
C LEU A 192 -0.86 11.44 -12.47
N ARG A 193 0.19 11.37 -13.29
CA ARG A 193 0.30 10.45 -14.43
C ARG A 193 0.28 8.99 -13.99
N GLU A 194 1.08 8.64 -12.98
CA GLU A 194 1.12 7.29 -12.41
C GLU A 194 -0.22 6.88 -11.79
N MET A 195 -0.87 7.80 -11.10
CA MET A 195 -2.21 7.59 -10.55
C MET A 195 -3.23 7.25 -11.64
N LEU A 196 -3.31 8.08 -12.69
CA LEU A 196 -4.22 7.82 -13.81
C LEU A 196 -3.86 6.55 -14.58
N TYR A 197 -2.57 6.30 -14.80
CA TYR A 197 -2.10 5.09 -15.46
C TYR A 197 -2.54 3.83 -14.70
N ASN A 198 -2.32 3.77 -13.38
CA ASN A 198 -2.71 2.63 -12.55
C ASN A 198 -4.22 2.40 -12.52
N LEU A 199 -5.01 3.47 -12.48
CA LEU A 199 -6.47 3.36 -12.55
C LEU A 199 -6.92 2.81 -13.92
N CYS A 200 -6.39 3.35 -15.02
CA CYS A 200 -6.74 2.90 -16.37
C CYS A 200 -6.26 1.47 -16.67
N ASP A 201 -5.04 1.13 -16.26
CA ASP A 201 -4.46 -0.21 -16.45
C ASP A 201 -5.27 -1.27 -15.69
N ASN A 202 -5.66 -0.99 -14.44
CA ASN A 202 -6.56 -1.86 -13.68
C ASN A 202 -7.93 -1.98 -14.35
N ALA A 203 -8.52 -0.89 -14.79
CA ALA A 203 -9.81 -0.87 -15.48
C ALA A 203 -9.81 -1.68 -16.79
N ILE A 204 -8.66 -1.73 -17.49
CA ILE A 204 -8.48 -2.56 -18.69
C ILE A 204 -8.27 -4.03 -18.31
N LYS A 205 -7.39 -4.30 -17.34
CA LYS A 205 -7.00 -5.66 -16.92
C LYS A 205 -8.15 -6.46 -16.32
N TYR A 206 -9.01 -5.79 -15.54
CA TYR A 206 -10.15 -6.44 -14.87
C TYR A 206 -11.47 -6.24 -15.60
N ASN A 207 -11.41 -5.82 -16.87
CA ASN A 207 -12.59 -5.70 -17.72
C ASN A 207 -13.04 -7.04 -18.31
N VAL A 208 -14.20 -7.01 -18.93
CA VAL A 208 -14.73 -8.12 -19.72
C VAL A 208 -14.49 -7.86 -21.21
N PRO A 209 -14.33 -8.91 -22.06
CA PRO A 209 -14.23 -8.72 -23.50
C PRO A 209 -15.46 -7.97 -24.05
N GLY A 210 -15.23 -6.97 -24.91
CA GLY A 210 -16.29 -6.07 -25.43
C GLY A 210 -16.71 -4.96 -24.45
N GLY A 211 -16.10 -4.90 -23.25
CA GLY A 211 -16.37 -3.84 -22.29
C GLY A 211 -15.72 -2.50 -22.63
N SER A 212 -15.87 -1.55 -21.74
CA SER A 212 -15.34 -0.19 -21.92
C SER A 212 -14.71 0.37 -20.66
N VAL A 213 -13.77 1.28 -20.86
CA VAL A 213 -13.18 2.15 -19.82
C VAL A 213 -13.42 3.60 -20.24
N THR A 214 -13.96 4.41 -19.35
CA THR A 214 -14.21 5.83 -19.57
C THR A 214 -13.42 6.64 -18.55
N VAL A 215 -12.52 7.48 -19.02
CA VAL A 215 -11.88 8.52 -18.23
C VAL A 215 -12.67 9.80 -18.42
N ASN A 216 -13.06 10.44 -17.32
CA ASN A 216 -13.81 11.70 -17.40
C ASN A 216 -13.16 12.75 -16.51
N VAL A 217 -12.97 13.97 -17.06
CA VAL A 217 -12.41 15.12 -16.34
C VAL A 217 -13.45 16.23 -16.31
N TRP A 218 -13.79 16.71 -15.12
CA TRP A 218 -14.78 17.78 -14.94
C TRP A 218 -14.49 18.59 -13.69
N ARG A 219 -15.30 19.61 -13.46
CA ARG A 219 -15.27 20.40 -12.24
C ARG A 219 -16.56 20.21 -11.44
N ASN A 220 -16.42 19.90 -10.16
CA ASN A 220 -17.54 19.86 -9.21
C ASN A 220 -17.44 21.07 -8.26
N GLY A 221 -18.24 22.10 -8.52
CA GLY A 221 -18.10 23.38 -7.82
C GLY A 221 -16.75 24.03 -8.07
N GLN A 222 -15.92 24.12 -7.05
CA GLN A 222 -14.54 24.65 -7.17
C GLN A 222 -13.47 23.56 -7.30
N HIS A 223 -13.84 22.30 -7.21
CA HIS A 223 -12.93 21.18 -7.15
C HIS A 223 -12.79 20.50 -8.53
N PRO A 224 -11.59 20.49 -9.13
CA PRO A 224 -11.30 19.66 -10.28
C PRO A 224 -11.45 18.18 -9.92
N CYS A 225 -12.06 17.41 -10.81
CA CYS A 225 -12.31 15.99 -10.62
C CYS A 225 -11.84 15.19 -11.83
N VAL A 226 -11.36 13.99 -11.57
CA VAL A 226 -11.12 12.98 -12.61
C VAL A 226 -11.67 11.64 -12.14
N SER A 227 -12.36 10.92 -13.02
CA SER A 227 -12.79 9.55 -12.74
C SER A 227 -12.36 8.59 -13.82
N VAL A 228 -12.12 7.34 -13.41
CA VAL A 228 -11.93 6.19 -14.29
C VAL A 228 -13.02 5.19 -13.96
N SER A 229 -13.87 4.90 -14.95
CA SER A 229 -15.01 3.99 -14.82
C SER A 229 -14.89 2.86 -15.82
N ASP A 230 -15.08 1.62 -15.39
CA ASP A 230 -15.07 0.43 -16.22
C ASP A 230 -16.37 -0.36 -16.14
N THR A 231 -16.56 -1.26 -17.10
CA THR A 231 -17.68 -2.21 -17.16
C THR A 231 -17.25 -3.63 -16.81
N GLY A 232 -16.18 -3.78 -16.03
CA GLY A 232 -15.52 -5.04 -15.72
C GLY A 232 -16.21 -5.87 -14.65
N ILE A 233 -15.44 -6.77 -14.04
CA ILE A 233 -15.94 -7.73 -13.06
C ILE A 233 -16.45 -7.11 -11.76
N GLY A 234 -16.06 -5.86 -11.46
CA GLY A 234 -16.38 -5.20 -10.20
C GLY A 234 -15.64 -5.79 -9.00
N ILE A 235 -15.87 -5.20 -7.81
CA ILE A 235 -15.17 -5.53 -6.57
C ILE A 235 -16.21 -5.88 -5.50
N PRO A 236 -16.09 -7.05 -4.82
CA PRO A 236 -16.95 -7.40 -3.70
C PRO A 236 -16.84 -6.38 -2.57
N GLN A 237 -17.96 -6.12 -1.89
CA GLN A 237 -18.02 -5.13 -0.80
C GLN A 237 -17.00 -5.38 0.31
N ALA A 238 -16.76 -6.63 0.65
CA ALA A 238 -15.81 -7.02 1.69
C ALA A 238 -14.34 -6.64 1.38
N ASP A 239 -14.02 -6.43 0.09
CA ASP A 239 -12.67 -6.15 -0.37
C ASP A 239 -12.44 -4.66 -0.66
N GLN A 240 -13.50 -3.85 -0.77
CA GLN A 240 -13.43 -2.45 -1.24
C GLN A 240 -12.57 -1.53 -0.37
N GLU A 241 -12.53 -1.74 0.93
CA GLU A 241 -11.65 -0.99 1.83
C GLU A 241 -10.19 -1.43 1.70
N ARG A 242 -9.97 -2.71 1.39
CA ARG A 242 -8.67 -3.35 1.40
C ARG A 242 -7.91 -3.25 0.08
N ILE A 243 -8.58 -3.01 -1.04
CA ILE A 243 -7.92 -2.93 -2.36
C ILE A 243 -6.85 -1.84 -2.46
N PHE A 244 -6.85 -0.86 -1.56
CA PHE A 244 -5.84 0.19 -1.45
C PHE A 244 -4.68 -0.18 -0.51
N GLU A 245 -4.73 -1.36 0.14
CA GLU A 245 -3.60 -1.89 0.92
C GLU A 245 -2.49 -2.39 -0.03
N ARG A 246 -1.25 -2.29 0.40
CA ARG A 246 -0.09 -2.76 -0.39
C ARG A 246 -0.13 -4.27 -0.54
N PHE A 247 0.10 -4.78 -1.76
CA PHE A 247 0.09 -6.21 -2.12
C PHE A 247 -1.26 -6.92 -1.96
N TYR A 248 -2.33 -6.18 -1.64
CA TYR A 248 -3.65 -6.76 -1.52
C TYR A 248 -4.21 -7.14 -2.91
N ARG A 249 -4.87 -8.29 -2.97
CA ARG A 249 -5.49 -8.82 -4.20
C ARG A 249 -6.72 -9.63 -3.81
N VAL A 250 -7.86 -9.34 -4.44
CA VAL A 250 -9.15 -10.01 -4.19
C VAL A 250 -9.06 -11.52 -4.51
N ASP A 251 -8.38 -11.89 -5.61
CA ASP A 251 -8.15 -13.28 -6.00
C ASP A 251 -6.69 -13.46 -6.44
N LYS A 252 -5.92 -14.24 -5.67
CA LYS A 252 -4.51 -14.55 -5.96
C LYS A 252 -4.34 -15.44 -7.19
N SER A 253 -5.34 -16.25 -7.57
CA SER A 253 -5.26 -17.19 -8.69
C SER A 253 -5.52 -16.50 -10.03
N HIS A 254 -6.60 -15.73 -10.14
CA HIS A 254 -6.93 -14.96 -11.35
C HIS A 254 -5.91 -13.86 -11.64
N SER A 255 -5.45 -13.19 -10.59
CA SER A 255 -4.51 -12.10 -10.75
C SER A 255 -3.08 -12.53 -11.11
N LYS A 256 -2.69 -13.80 -10.94
CA LYS A 256 -1.43 -14.35 -11.53
C LYS A 256 -1.50 -14.39 -13.06
N ALA A 257 -2.63 -14.73 -13.63
CA ALA A 257 -2.83 -14.73 -15.08
C ALA A 257 -2.85 -13.31 -15.69
N VAL A 258 -3.33 -12.33 -14.93
CA VAL A 258 -3.47 -10.91 -15.34
C VAL A 258 -2.22 -10.06 -15.06
N GLY A 259 -1.27 -10.55 -14.24
CA GLY A 259 0.07 -9.96 -14.07
C GLY A 259 0.13 -8.71 -13.18
N GLY A 260 -0.78 -8.53 -12.21
CA GLY A 260 -0.75 -7.39 -11.29
C GLY A 260 0.29 -7.53 -10.16
N THR A 261 0.90 -6.43 -9.72
CA THR A 261 1.84 -6.36 -8.58
C THR A 261 1.14 -6.27 -7.22
N GLY A 262 -0.12 -5.81 -7.19
CA GLY A 262 -0.84 -5.46 -5.97
C GLY A 262 -0.41 -4.12 -5.36
N LEU A 263 0.41 -3.34 -6.06
CA LEU A 263 0.87 -2.02 -5.61
C LEU A 263 0.14 -0.87 -6.29
N GLY A 264 -0.43 -1.06 -7.48
CA GLY A 264 -1.01 0.01 -8.29
C GLY A 264 -2.05 0.86 -7.56
N LEU A 265 -3.03 0.27 -6.87
CA LEU A 265 -4.04 1.04 -6.13
C LEU A 265 -3.49 1.68 -4.86
N SER A 266 -2.47 1.11 -4.23
CA SER A 266 -1.77 1.79 -3.13
C SER A 266 -1.00 3.02 -3.62
N ILE A 267 -0.40 2.98 -4.81
CA ILE A 267 0.21 4.15 -5.47
C ILE A 267 -0.85 5.23 -5.73
N VAL A 268 -2.04 4.84 -6.22
CA VAL A 268 -3.18 5.76 -6.41
C VAL A 268 -3.54 6.47 -5.10
N LYS A 269 -3.68 5.72 -4.01
CA LYS A 269 -3.99 6.27 -2.68
C LYS A 269 -2.92 7.25 -2.21
N HIS A 270 -1.63 6.88 -2.30
CA HIS A 270 -0.52 7.75 -1.90
C HIS A 270 -0.43 9.02 -2.75
N ALA A 271 -0.60 8.90 -4.07
CA ALA A 271 -0.61 10.06 -4.97
C ALA A 271 -1.76 11.02 -4.64
N ALA A 272 -2.97 10.50 -4.37
CA ALA A 272 -4.12 11.30 -3.94
C ALA A 272 -3.84 12.00 -2.60
N GLN A 273 -3.32 11.27 -1.60
CA GLN A 273 -2.96 11.83 -0.29
C GLN A 273 -1.89 12.91 -0.40
N TYR A 274 -0.86 12.73 -1.22
CA TYR A 274 0.20 13.73 -1.46
C TYR A 274 -0.37 15.03 -2.01
N HIS A 275 -1.42 14.96 -2.82
CA HIS A 275 -2.11 16.12 -3.40
C HIS A 275 -3.24 16.67 -2.53
N GLY A 276 -3.56 16.04 -1.39
CA GLY A 276 -4.71 16.39 -0.56
C GLY A 276 -6.05 16.08 -1.20
N ALA A 277 -6.06 15.21 -2.21
CA ALA A 277 -7.24 14.83 -2.96
C ALA A 277 -8.05 13.74 -2.25
N GLN A 278 -9.36 13.75 -2.43
CA GLN A 278 -10.27 12.71 -1.93
C GLN A 278 -10.46 11.62 -2.99
N LEU A 279 -10.48 10.36 -2.52
CA LEU A 279 -10.76 9.18 -3.35
C LEU A 279 -12.13 8.64 -3.00
N GLU A 280 -12.97 8.44 -4.01
CA GLU A 280 -14.27 7.78 -3.88
C GLU A 280 -14.29 6.54 -4.78
N LEU A 281 -14.73 5.41 -4.22
CA LEU A 281 -14.88 4.14 -4.91
C LEU A 281 -16.37 3.76 -4.98
N SER A 282 -16.83 3.44 -6.18
CA SER A 282 -18.15 2.86 -6.41
C SER A 282 -17.98 1.60 -7.24
N SER A 283 -18.32 0.44 -6.70
CA SER A 283 -18.17 -0.84 -7.38
C SER A 283 -19.20 -1.85 -6.90
N ALA A 284 -19.60 -2.75 -7.79
CA ALA A 284 -20.38 -3.92 -7.45
C ALA A 284 -20.01 -5.09 -8.37
N PRO A 285 -20.02 -6.35 -7.89
CA PRO A 285 -19.75 -7.52 -8.72
C PRO A 285 -20.62 -7.55 -9.98
N GLY A 286 -19.97 -7.71 -11.14
CA GLY A 286 -20.62 -7.73 -12.45
C GLY A 286 -21.14 -6.39 -12.97
N ARG A 287 -20.88 -5.27 -12.28
CA ARG A 287 -21.31 -3.91 -12.70
C ARG A 287 -20.15 -2.96 -12.99
N GLY A 288 -18.91 -3.48 -12.89
CA GLY A 288 -17.71 -2.68 -13.06
C GLY A 288 -17.34 -1.85 -11.83
N THR A 289 -16.37 -0.97 -12.02
CA THR A 289 -15.80 -0.12 -10.97
C THR A 289 -15.67 1.31 -11.47
N SER A 290 -15.91 2.27 -10.59
CA SER A 290 -15.64 3.69 -10.80
C SER A 290 -14.82 4.22 -9.64
N VAL A 291 -13.68 4.82 -9.94
CA VAL A 291 -12.84 5.53 -8.97
C VAL A 291 -12.82 7.00 -9.34
N THR A 292 -13.20 7.86 -8.42
CA THR A 292 -13.20 9.32 -8.59
C THR A 292 -12.16 9.94 -7.67
N VAL A 293 -11.39 10.86 -8.22
CA VAL A 293 -10.41 11.69 -7.50
C VAL A 293 -10.88 13.13 -7.55
N THR A 294 -11.05 13.76 -6.40
CA THR A 294 -11.47 15.16 -6.23
C THR A 294 -10.33 15.95 -5.60
N PHE A 295 -9.85 17.00 -6.28
CA PHE A 295 -8.74 17.87 -5.84
C PHE A 295 -9.20 19.14 -5.16
#